data_bf1f173cc90c5eee4a6789e2f478435a
#
_entry.id   bf1f173cc90c5eee4a6789e2f478435a
#
_cell.length_a   1.000
_cell.length_b   1.000
_cell.length_c   1.000
_cell.angle_alpha   90.00
_cell.angle_beta   90.00
_cell.angle_gamma   90.00
#
_symmetry.space_group_name_H-M   'P 1'
#
loop_
_entity.id
_entity.type
_entity.pdbx_description
1 polymer ?
#
loop_
_entity_poly.entity_id
_entity_poly.type
_entity_poly.pdbx_seq_one_letter_code
_entity_poly.pdbx_strand_id
1 'polypeptide(L)'
;MNGLDKIIAQILDDAKQESLAIREKAAGEKVKKLEEEQAKSAAQREKSYEERLRSSAALKKRQAILAAKQAIIEEMLAAAYKELLAKPDEAYFAWMEQLLSRFVTDRAGEIYVSKRDLERMPDDFPAKIEKTAQEKGGSLVLKKEPREIDGGFVLVYGGVEENCSAGALFASQRDELADKVHAMLFG
;
A
#
# COMPACT_ATOMS: atom_id res chain seq x y z
N MET A 1 8.35 -85.75 -45.90
CA MET A 1 8.97 -84.41 -45.72
C MET A 1 10.43 -84.57 -46.04
N ASN A 2 10.89 -83.92 -47.07
CA ASN A 2 12.27 -84.01 -47.58
C ASN A 2 13.24 -83.30 -46.58
N GLY A 3 14.46 -83.70 -46.42
CA GLY A 3 15.44 -83.10 -45.48
C GLY A 3 15.62 -81.60 -45.66
N LEU A 4 15.40 -81.07 -46.86
CA LEU A 4 15.41 -79.64 -47.18
C LEU A 4 14.31 -78.89 -46.52
N ASP A 5 13.07 -79.43 -46.42
CA ASP A 5 11.90 -78.79 -45.76
C ASP A 5 12.16 -78.62 -44.26
N LYS A 6 12.86 -79.54 -43.62
CA LYS A 6 13.24 -79.48 -42.22
C LYS A 6 14.25 -78.33 -41.95
N ILE A 7 15.25 -78.22 -42.84
CA ILE A 7 16.25 -77.14 -42.70
C ILE A 7 15.63 -75.76 -42.89
N ILE A 8 14.75 -75.64 -43.90
CA ILE A 8 13.98 -74.33 -44.09
C ILE A 8 13.12 -74.00 -42.92
N ALA A 9 12.41 -75.02 -42.38
CA ALA A 9 11.57 -74.78 -41.18
C ALA A 9 12.40 -74.35 -39.96
N GLN A 10 13.56 -74.95 -39.76
CA GLN A 10 14.50 -74.60 -38.70
C GLN A 10 15.03 -73.18 -38.87
N ILE A 11 15.47 -72.76 -40.03
CA ILE A 11 15.97 -71.43 -40.34
C ILE A 11 14.86 -70.35 -40.10
N LEU A 12 13.63 -70.68 -40.49
CA LEU A 12 12.49 -69.78 -40.27
C LEU A 12 12.12 -69.64 -38.79
N ASP A 13 12.23 -70.73 -38.03
CA ASP A 13 11.95 -70.70 -36.58
C ASP A 13 13.06 -69.93 -35.83
N ASP A 14 14.32 -70.20 -36.15
CA ASP A 14 15.46 -69.47 -35.58
C ASP A 14 15.36 -67.95 -35.87
N ALA A 15 15.03 -67.59 -37.12
CA ALA A 15 14.83 -66.22 -37.51
C ALA A 15 13.63 -65.50 -36.74
N LYS A 16 12.56 -66.28 -36.50
CA LYS A 16 11.44 -65.78 -35.67
C LYS A 16 11.83 -65.54 -34.21
N GLN A 17 12.54 -66.49 -33.62
CA GLN A 17 13.03 -66.38 -32.24
C GLN A 17 13.99 -65.20 -32.07
N GLU A 18 14.94 -65.06 -33.02
CA GLU A 18 15.84 -63.90 -33.00
C GLU A 18 15.12 -62.57 -33.16
N SER A 19 14.11 -62.50 -34.05
CA SER A 19 13.27 -61.31 -34.21
C SER A 19 12.46 -60.95 -32.93
N LEU A 20 11.93 -61.98 -32.23
CA LEU A 20 11.26 -61.78 -30.96
C LEU A 20 12.20 -61.29 -29.88
N ALA A 21 13.39 -61.92 -29.76
CA ALA A 21 14.39 -61.50 -28.78
C ALA A 21 14.85 -60.00 -28.98
N ILE A 22 15.04 -59.59 -30.23
CA ILE A 22 15.40 -58.20 -30.59
C ILE A 22 14.29 -57.28 -30.24
N ARG A 23 13.00 -57.63 -30.50
CA ARG A 23 11.84 -56.79 -30.16
C ARG A 23 11.66 -56.66 -28.66
N GLU A 24 11.79 -57.74 -27.90
CA GLU A 24 11.70 -57.71 -26.45
C GLU A 24 12.81 -56.84 -25.81
N LYS A 25 14.04 -56.97 -26.29
CA LYS A 25 15.16 -56.17 -25.86
C LYS A 25 14.93 -54.67 -26.15
N ALA A 26 14.51 -54.33 -27.38
CA ALA A 26 14.23 -52.98 -27.79
C ALA A 26 13.05 -52.37 -27.01
N ALA A 27 12.00 -53.18 -26.72
CA ALA A 27 10.87 -52.73 -25.89
C ALA A 27 11.32 -52.47 -24.46
N GLY A 28 12.13 -53.35 -23.86
CA GLY A 28 12.67 -53.16 -22.51
C GLY A 28 13.56 -51.94 -22.38
N GLU A 29 14.45 -51.70 -23.37
CA GLU A 29 15.27 -50.47 -23.38
C GLU A 29 14.45 -49.21 -23.53
N LYS A 30 13.39 -49.25 -24.33
CA LYS A 30 12.49 -48.12 -24.50
C LYS A 30 11.68 -47.82 -23.25
N VAL A 31 11.17 -48.83 -22.56
CA VAL A 31 10.46 -48.70 -21.27
C VAL A 31 11.39 -48.07 -20.23
N LYS A 32 12.61 -48.59 -20.09
CA LYS A 32 13.59 -48.07 -19.15
C LYS A 32 13.94 -46.61 -19.39
N LYS A 33 14.11 -46.18 -20.65
CA LYS A 33 14.33 -44.79 -21.01
C LYS A 33 13.13 -43.90 -20.65
N LEU A 34 11.90 -44.35 -20.90
CA LEU A 34 10.69 -43.63 -20.55
C LEU A 34 10.55 -43.48 -19.04
N GLU A 35 10.85 -44.50 -18.25
CA GLU A 35 10.85 -44.43 -16.79
C GLU A 35 11.88 -43.43 -16.26
N GLU A 36 13.10 -43.44 -16.82
CA GLU A 36 14.13 -42.46 -16.44
C GLU A 36 13.75 -41.02 -16.81
N GLU A 37 13.14 -40.80 -17.97
CA GLU A 37 12.62 -39.48 -18.38
C GLU A 37 11.46 -39.00 -17.50
N GLN A 38 10.55 -39.92 -17.17
CA GLN A 38 9.43 -39.60 -16.26
C GLN A 38 9.93 -39.26 -14.85
N ALA A 39 10.88 -40.04 -14.32
CA ALA A 39 11.48 -39.78 -13.02
C ALA A 39 12.18 -38.41 -12.97
N LYS A 40 12.97 -38.07 -14.01
CA LYS A 40 13.60 -36.75 -14.14
C LYS A 40 12.59 -35.63 -14.23
N SER A 41 11.53 -35.82 -15.05
CA SER A 41 10.47 -34.83 -15.18
C SER A 41 9.69 -34.62 -13.88
N ALA A 42 9.41 -35.71 -13.14
CA ALA A 42 8.74 -35.63 -11.82
C ALA A 42 9.60 -34.87 -10.80
N ALA A 43 10.89 -35.20 -10.69
CA ALA A 43 11.82 -34.52 -9.82
C ALA A 43 11.95 -32.99 -10.13
N GLN A 44 11.97 -32.65 -11.42
CA GLN A 44 12.01 -31.28 -11.89
C GLN A 44 10.73 -30.51 -11.52
N ARG A 45 9.56 -31.14 -11.68
CA ARG A 45 8.26 -30.56 -11.29
C ARG A 45 8.17 -30.35 -9.79
N GLU A 46 8.59 -31.32 -8.99
CA GLU A 46 8.62 -31.23 -7.54
C GLU A 46 9.49 -30.06 -7.08
N LYS A 47 10.71 -29.95 -7.57
CA LYS A 47 11.64 -28.86 -7.27
C LYS A 47 11.05 -27.51 -7.65
N SER A 48 10.48 -27.37 -8.85
CA SER A 48 9.87 -26.12 -9.28
C SER A 48 8.63 -25.74 -8.47
N TYR A 49 7.87 -26.74 -7.99
CA TYR A 49 6.73 -26.52 -7.12
C TYR A 49 7.16 -26.03 -5.73
N GLU A 50 8.19 -26.65 -5.14
CA GLU A 50 8.77 -26.18 -3.87
C GLU A 50 9.30 -24.74 -3.97
N GLU A 51 10.02 -24.42 -5.03
CA GLU A 51 10.53 -23.06 -5.27
C GLU A 51 9.40 -22.02 -5.36
N ARG A 52 8.31 -22.36 -6.07
CA ARG A 52 7.12 -21.51 -6.18
C ARG A 52 6.43 -21.34 -4.82
N LEU A 53 6.30 -22.40 -4.04
CA LEU A 53 5.71 -22.32 -2.69
C LEU A 53 6.53 -21.42 -1.77
N ARG A 54 7.86 -21.62 -1.75
CA ARG A 54 8.78 -20.79 -0.94
C ARG A 54 8.70 -19.30 -1.34
N SER A 55 8.73 -19.02 -2.64
CA SER A 55 8.62 -17.65 -3.17
C SER A 55 7.27 -17.02 -2.83
N SER A 56 6.18 -17.76 -2.99
CA SER A 56 4.84 -17.31 -2.66
C SER A 56 4.69 -17.03 -1.14
N ALA A 57 5.19 -17.92 -0.29
CA ALA A 57 5.18 -17.75 1.15
C ALA A 57 6.01 -16.51 1.59
N ALA A 58 7.20 -16.34 1.00
CA ALA A 58 8.04 -15.18 1.26
C ALA A 58 7.37 -13.86 0.85
N LEU A 59 6.70 -13.84 -0.32
CA LEU A 59 5.94 -12.68 -0.79
C LEU A 59 4.78 -12.36 0.17
N LYS A 60 3.97 -13.35 0.52
CA LYS A 60 2.86 -13.17 1.47
C LYS A 60 3.34 -12.62 2.83
N LYS A 61 4.46 -13.15 3.34
CA LYS A 61 5.06 -12.65 4.59
C LYS A 61 5.44 -11.17 4.47
N ARG A 62 6.11 -10.78 3.38
CA ARG A 62 6.48 -9.37 3.15
C ARG A 62 5.26 -8.47 3.05
N GLN A 63 4.23 -8.89 2.31
CA GLN A 63 2.97 -8.14 2.19
C GLN A 63 2.27 -7.98 3.54
N ALA A 64 2.21 -9.03 4.35
CA ALA A 64 1.60 -8.98 5.69
C ALA A 64 2.35 -8.01 6.62
N ILE A 65 3.69 -8.03 6.60
CA ILE A 65 4.50 -7.11 7.39
C ILE A 65 4.29 -5.66 6.94
N LEU A 66 4.27 -5.41 5.62
CA LEU A 66 4.03 -4.07 5.08
C LEU A 66 2.64 -3.56 5.45
N ALA A 67 1.61 -4.39 5.29
CA ALA A 67 0.24 -4.03 5.67
C ALA A 67 0.12 -3.72 7.17
N ALA A 68 0.78 -4.50 8.03
CA ALA A 68 0.80 -4.25 9.47
C ALA A 68 1.51 -2.92 9.80
N LYS A 69 2.64 -2.62 9.16
CA LYS A 69 3.33 -1.33 9.33
C LYS A 69 2.45 -0.15 8.90
N GLN A 70 1.79 -0.26 7.75
CA GLN A 70 0.87 0.77 7.25
C GLN A 70 -0.31 0.99 8.20
N ALA A 71 -0.90 -0.09 8.73
CA ALA A 71 -1.99 0.02 9.69
C ALA A 71 -1.57 0.76 10.97
N ILE A 72 -0.39 0.49 11.51
CA ILE A 72 0.15 1.19 12.67
C ILE A 72 0.37 2.69 12.38
N ILE A 73 0.92 3.02 11.21
CA ILE A 73 1.11 4.41 10.81
C ILE A 73 -0.23 5.16 10.73
N GLU A 74 -1.23 4.57 10.06
CA GLU A 74 -2.56 5.16 9.96
C GLU A 74 -3.22 5.37 11.33
N GLU A 75 -3.09 4.41 12.22
CA GLU A 75 -3.61 4.51 13.58
C GLU A 75 -2.95 5.66 14.34
N MET A 76 -1.63 5.81 14.24
CA MET A 76 -0.90 6.92 14.86
C MET A 76 -1.29 8.27 14.28
N LEU A 77 -1.43 8.38 12.96
CA LEU A 77 -1.88 9.62 12.32
C LEU A 77 -3.31 9.99 12.75
N ALA A 78 -4.21 9.00 12.81
CA ALA A 78 -5.56 9.21 13.30
C ALA A 78 -5.61 9.63 14.78
N ALA A 79 -4.75 9.06 15.62
CA ALA A 79 -4.62 9.45 17.02
C ALA A 79 -4.09 10.88 17.16
N ALA A 80 -3.04 11.25 16.42
CA ALA A 80 -2.48 12.60 16.42
C ALA A 80 -3.50 13.64 15.94
N TYR A 81 -4.29 13.31 14.93
CA TYR A 81 -5.39 14.16 14.46
C TYR A 81 -6.45 14.41 15.54
N LYS A 82 -6.90 13.33 16.22
CA LYS A 82 -7.86 13.44 17.33
C LYS A 82 -7.30 14.23 18.49
N GLU A 83 -6.04 14.04 18.83
CA GLU A 83 -5.36 14.77 19.90
C GLU A 83 -5.25 16.26 19.59
N LEU A 84 -4.98 16.64 18.33
CA LEU A 84 -4.99 18.03 17.89
C LEU A 84 -6.33 18.68 18.13
N LEU A 85 -7.43 18.04 17.72
CA LEU A 85 -8.79 18.57 17.88
C LEU A 85 -9.29 18.53 19.33
N ALA A 86 -8.71 17.69 20.18
CA ALA A 86 -9.04 17.56 21.60
C ALA A 86 -8.18 18.46 22.51
N LYS A 87 -7.26 19.24 21.95
CA LYS A 87 -6.44 20.17 22.75
C LYS A 87 -7.32 21.12 23.58
N PRO A 88 -6.86 21.51 24.78
CA PRO A 88 -7.49 22.62 25.53
C PRO A 88 -7.57 23.87 24.65
N ASP A 89 -8.62 24.67 24.87
CA ASP A 89 -8.92 25.81 24.00
C ASP A 89 -7.74 26.79 23.84
N GLU A 90 -7.03 27.10 24.91
CA GLU A 90 -5.82 27.92 24.84
C GLU A 90 -4.77 27.37 23.87
N ALA A 91 -4.43 26.09 23.99
CA ALA A 91 -3.43 25.44 23.15
C ALA A 91 -3.91 25.26 21.71
N TYR A 92 -5.22 25.04 21.53
CA TYR A 92 -5.84 24.92 20.21
C TYR A 92 -5.84 26.25 19.47
N PHE A 93 -6.25 27.35 20.12
CA PHE A 93 -6.27 28.67 19.50
C PHE A 93 -4.85 29.23 19.29
N ALA A 94 -3.87 28.87 20.13
CA ALA A 94 -2.48 29.19 19.87
C ALA A 94 -1.96 28.48 18.59
N TRP A 95 -2.39 27.24 18.36
CA TRP A 95 -2.11 26.55 17.10
C TRP A 95 -2.79 27.23 15.89
N MET A 96 -4.05 27.68 16.03
CA MET A 96 -4.72 28.44 14.99
C MET A 96 -4.02 29.76 14.67
N GLU A 97 -3.47 30.47 15.67
CA GLU A 97 -2.68 31.70 15.47
C GLU A 97 -1.41 31.41 14.62
N GLN A 98 -0.72 30.30 14.89
CA GLN A 98 0.43 29.91 14.09
C GLN A 98 0.03 29.61 12.63
N LEU A 99 -1.11 28.97 12.42
CA LEU A 99 -1.63 28.74 11.07
C LEU A 99 -2.00 30.05 10.38
N LEU A 100 -2.67 30.98 11.06
CA LEU A 100 -2.99 32.30 10.54
C LEU A 100 -1.73 33.01 10.07
N SER A 101 -0.70 33.06 10.89
CA SER A 101 0.59 33.68 10.54
C SER A 101 1.23 33.09 9.29
N ARG A 102 0.95 31.81 8.98
CA ARG A 102 1.50 31.10 7.83
C ARG A 102 0.68 31.34 6.55
N PHE A 103 -0.64 31.36 6.64
CA PHE A 103 -1.53 31.33 5.47
C PHE A 103 -2.17 32.67 5.12
N VAL A 104 -2.18 33.64 6.06
CA VAL A 104 -2.71 34.97 5.78
C VAL A 104 -1.85 35.71 4.77
N THR A 105 -2.51 36.37 3.81
CA THR A 105 -1.91 37.17 2.75
C THR A 105 -2.11 38.68 2.97
N ASP A 106 -1.52 39.48 2.11
CA ASP A 106 -1.61 40.94 2.08
C ASP A 106 -2.94 41.51 1.49
N ARG A 107 -3.95 40.65 1.36
CA ARG A 107 -5.25 41.00 0.76
C ARG A 107 -6.36 41.14 1.80
N ALA A 108 -7.40 41.83 1.40
CA ALA A 108 -8.65 41.84 2.16
C ALA A 108 -9.42 40.54 1.93
N GLY A 109 -9.87 39.90 2.99
CA GLY A 109 -10.57 38.62 2.93
C GLY A 109 -11.50 38.37 4.11
N GLU A 110 -12.05 37.20 4.10
CA GLU A 110 -12.96 36.69 5.13
C GLU A 110 -12.40 35.41 5.71
N ILE A 111 -12.62 35.15 6.98
CA ILE A 111 -12.25 33.93 7.66
C ILE A 111 -13.49 33.24 8.23
N TYR A 112 -13.60 31.98 7.99
CA TYR A 112 -14.67 31.09 8.48
C TYR A 112 -14.09 30.00 9.35
N VAL A 113 -14.76 29.67 10.45
CA VAL A 113 -14.39 28.60 11.36
C VAL A 113 -15.56 27.64 11.57
N SER A 114 -15.34 26.55 12.29
CA SER A 114 -16.42 25.60 12.64
C SER A 114 -17.40 26.22 13.65
N LYS A 115 -18.61 25.66 13.73
CA LYS A 115 -19.58 26.03 14.76
C LYS A 115 -19.00 25.86 16.16
N ARG A 116 -18.36 24.75 16.42
CA ARG A 116 -17.69 24.43 17.69
C ARG A 116 -16.65 25.50 18.06
N ASP A 117 -15.87 25.96 17.08
CA ASP A 117 -14.79 26.90 17.30
C ASP A 117 -15.36 28.32 17.54
N LEU A 118 -16.48 28.69 16.91
CA LEU A 118 -17.19 29.93 17.24
C LEU A 118 -17.72 29.96 18.69
N GLU A 119 -18.22 28.80 19.17
CA GLU A 119 -18.82 28.71 20.52
C GLU A 119 -17.77 28.76 21.65
N ARG A 120 -16.53 28.30 21.38
CA ARG A 120 -15.43 28.22 22.37
C ARG A 120 -14.32 29.25 22.16
N MET A 121 -14.53 30.17 21.21
CA MET A 121 -13.53 31.15 20.83
C MET A 121 -13.23 32.12 21.98
N PRO A 122 -11.95 32.33 22.34
CA PRO A 122 -11.58 33.38 23.30
C PRO A 122 -11.96 34.75 22.78
N ASP A 123 -12.38 35.66 23.69
CA ASP A 123 -12.84 37.01 23.35
C ASP A 123 -11.79 37.86 22.62
N ASP A 124 -10.51 37.60 22.86
CA ASP A 124 -9.38 38.29 22.24
C ASP A 124 -8.97 37.72 20.87
N PHE A 125 -9.48 36.54 20.50
CA PHE A 125 -9.06 35.86 19.27
C PHE A 125 -9.46 36.61 17.99
N PRO A 126 -10.65 37.24 17.87
CA PRO A 126 -10.98 38.08 16.71
C PRO A 126 -9.99 39.23 16.50
N ALA A 127 -9.55 39.87 17.59
CA ALA A 127 -8.54 40.92 17.51
C ALA A 127 -7.17 40.41 17.05
N LYS A 128 -6.81 39.18 17.43
CA LYS A 128 -5.59 38.52 16.97
C LYS A 128 -5.64 38.21 15.48
N ILE A 129 -6.80 37.75 14.96
CA ILE A 129 -7.00 37.53 13.52
C ILE A 129 -6.73 38.82 12.74
N GLU A 130 -7.39 39.93 13.18
CA GLU A 130 -7.25 41.24 12.52
C GLU A 130 -5.81 41.73 12.57
N LYS A 131 -5.18 41.65 13.73
CA LYS A 131 -3.77 42.05 13.94
C LYS A 131 -2.83 41.26 13.01
N THR A 132 -2.98 39.95 12.95
CA THR A 132 -2.15 39.09 12.08
C THR A 132 -2.31 39.45 10.60
N ALA A 133 -3.54 39.80 10.18
CA ALA A 133 -3.79 40.25 8.82
C ALA A 133 -3.16 41.63 8.55
N GLN A 134 -3.25 42.56 9.46
CA GLN A 134 -2.65 43.90 9.37
C GLN A 134 -1.11 43.81 9.31
N GLU A 135 -0.48 42.97 10.10
CA GLU A 135 0.97 42.72 10.06
C GLU A 135 1.47 42.21 8.71
N LYS A 136 0.58 41.57 7.94
CA LYS A 136 0.86 41.11 6.54
C LYS A 136 0.45 42.16 5.49
N GLY A 137 -0.14 43.30 5.89
CA GLY A 137 -0.62 44.34 4.99
C GLY A 137 -2.03 44.11 4.43
N GLY A 138 -2.73 43.09 4.92
CA GLY A 138 -4.10 42.73 4.54
C GLY A 138 -5.14 43.07 5.62
N SER A 139 -6.32 42.51 5.45
CA SER A 139 -7.38 42.54 6.46
C SER A 139 -8.21 41.27 6.40
N LEU A 140 -8.68 40.80 7.57
CA LEU A 140 -9.56 39.62 7.65
C LEU A 140 -10.77 39.93 8.51
N VAL A 141 -11.95 39.58 8.01
CA VAL A 141 -13.22 39.70 8.73
C VAL A 141 -13.69 38.31 9.16
N LEU A 142 -13.78 38.09 10.47
CA LEU A 142 -14.35 36.86 11.01
C LEU A 142 -15.86 36.81 10.73
N LYS A 143 -16.29 35.78 10.04
CA LYS A 143 -17.70 35.54 9.75
C LYS A 143 -18.38 34.72 10.84
N LYS A 144 -19.59 35.04 11.15
CA LYS A 144 -20.43 34.33 12.12
C LYS A 144 -21.10 33.09 11.54
N GLU A 145 -21.08 32.94 10.21
CA GLU A 145 -21.59 31.76 9.51
C GLU A 145 -20.58 30.64 9.63
N PRO A 146 -20.91 29.51 10.30
CA PRO A 146 -19.97 28.41 10.45
C PRO A 146 -19.75 27.65 9.14
N ARG A 147 -18.58 27.09 8.96
CA ARG A 147 -18.29 26.08 7.92
C ARG A 147 -18.30 24.67 8.53
N GLU A 148 -18.69 23.69 7.71
CA GLU A 148 -18.66 22.27 8.10
C GLU A 148 -17.23 21.72 8.00
N ILE A 149 -16.41 22.11 8.96
CA ILE A 149 -15.02 21.65 9.12
C ILE A 149 -14.82 21.15 10.55
N ASP A 150 -13.91 20.22 10.76
CA ASP A 150 -13.65 19.63 12.08
C ASP A 150 -12.86 20.57 13.00
N GLY A 151 -12.10 21.50 12.42
CA GLY A 151 -11.28 22.48 13.11
C GLY A 151 -10.39 23.24 12.14
N GLY A 152 -9.71 24.26 12.63
CA GLY A 152 -8.99 25.20 11.78
C GLY A 152 -9.91 26.22 11.14
N PHE A 153 -9.59 26.71 9.96
CA PHE A 153 -10.35 27.76 9.29
C PHE A 153 -10.31 27.66 7.77
N VAL A 154 -11.21 28.42 7.12
CA VAL A 154 -11.20 28.64 5.68
C VAL A 154 -11.02 30.14 5.44
N LEU A 155 -10.05 30.49 4.61
CA LEU A 155 -9.84 31.88 4.16
C LEU A 155 -10.50 32.10 2.80
N VAL A 156 -11.14 33.24 2.59
CA VAL A 156 -11.77 33.60 1.32
C VAL A 156 -11.26 34.97 0.89
N TYR A 157 -10.57 34.99 -0.27
CA TYR A 157 -10.01 36.19 -0.87
C TYR A 157 -10.58 36.40 -2.28
N GLY A 158 -11.50 37.36 -2.43
CA GLY A 158 -12.03 37.69 -3.76
C GLY A 158 -12.69 36.51 -4.49
N GLY A 159 -13.35 35.61 -3.73
CA GLY A 159 -14.01 34.41 -4.28
C GLY A 159 -13.12 33.17 -4.40
N VAL A 160 -11.85 33.27 -4.04
CA VAL A 160 -10.94 32.11 -3.95
C VAL A 160 -10.90 31.63 -2.50
N GLU A 161 -11.21 30.36 -2.28
CA GLU A 161 -11.18 29.73 -0.96
C GLU A 161 -9.84 29.01 -0.75
N GLU A 162 -9.20 29.27 0.38
CA GLU A 162 -8.04 28.53 0.88
C GLU A 162 -8.46 27.73 2.11
N ASN A 163 -8.47 26.42 1.97
CA ASN A 163 -8.90 25.50 3.02
C ASN A 163 -7.75 25.16 3.96
N CYS A 164 -7.70 25.84 5.09
CA CYS A 164 -6.76 25.62 6.18
C CYS A 164 -7.38 24.82 7.34
N SER A 165 -8.39 24.01 7.06
CA SER A 165 -8.95 23.09 8.06
C SER A 165 -7.94 22.03 8.49
N ALA A 166 -8.09 21.54 9.72
CA ALA A 166 -7.24 20.48 10.24
C ALA A 166 -7.23 19.25 9.32
N GLY A 167 -8.40 18.85 8.79
CA GLY A 167 -8.52 17.74 7.86
C GLY A 167 -7.77 17.97 6.54
N ALA A 168 -7.89 19.16 5.94
CA ALA A 168 -7.19 19.50 4.70
C ALA A 168 -5.67 19.52 4.90
N LEU A 169 -5.19 20.08 6.02
CA LEU A 169 -3.77 20.12 6.35
C LEU A 169 -3.19 18.72 6.59
N PHE A 170 -3.88 17.87 7.34
CA PHE A 170 -3.46 16.49 7.52
C PHE A 170 -3.45 15.71 6.21
N ALA A 171 -4.47 15.91 5.36
CA ALA A 171 -4.52 15.26 4.05
C ALA A 171 -3.38 15.71 3.13
N SER A 172 -3.07 17.00 3.09
CA SER A 172 -2.00 17.54 2.26
C SER A 172 -0.59 17.13 2.70
N GLN A 173 -0.39 16.86 4.00
CA GLN A 173 0.90 16.48 4.58
C GLN A 173 0.97 14.98 4.94
N ARG A 174 -0.04 14.20 4.55
CA ARG A 174 -0.18 12.80 4.98
C ARG A 174 1.06 11.96 4.68
N ASP A 175 1.60 12.08 3.48
CA ASP A 175 2.75 11.28 3.06
C ASP A 175 4.02 11.66 3.85
N GLU A 176 4.26 12.96 4.05
CA GLU A 176 5.39 13.44 4.88
C GLU A 176 5.27 13.02 6.34
N LEU A 177 4.05 13.08 6.89
CA LEU A 177 3.78 12.62 8.25
C LEU A 177 3.94 11.11 8.38
N ALA A 178 3.47 10.34 7.38
CA ALA A 178 3.64 8.89 7.34
C ALA A 178 5.12 8.49 7.28
N ASP A 179 5.93 9.17 6.48
CA ASP A 179 7.38 8.94 6.40
C ASP A 179 8.08 9.24 7.74
N LYS A 180 7.71 10.32 8.41
CA LYS A 180 8.24 10.65 9.75
C LYS A 180 7.87 9.57 10.77
N VAL A 181 6.62 9.15 10.81
CA VAL A 181 6.17 8.08 11.71
C VAL A 181 6.88 6.77 11.37
N HIS A 182 7.03 6.44 10.09
CA HIS A 182 7.77 5.26 9.66
C HIS A 182 9.22 5.29 10.15
N ALA A 183 9.92 6.41 9.98
CA ALA A 183 11.30 6.58 10.43
C ALA A 183 11.43 6.45 11.96
N MET A 184 10.47 6.98 12.72
CA MET A 184 10.46 6.87 14.19
C MET A 184 10.24 5.46 14.71
N LEU A 185 9.39 4.66 14.04
CA LEU A 185 8.99 3.35 14.51
C LEU A 185 9.84 2.20 13.96
N PHE A 186 10.38 2.37 12.75
CA PHE A 186 10.96 1.26 11.98
C PHE A 186 12.31 1.63 11.33
N GLY A 187 12.77 2.87 11.50
CA GLY A 187 14.02 3.39 10.95
C GLY A 187 15.28 2.96 11.69
#